data_989476f9098b43f9b88e7b47d279852c
#
_entry.id   989476f9098b43f9b88e7b47d279852c
#
_cell.length_a   1.000
_cell.length_b   1.000
_cell.length_c   1.000
_cell.angle_alpha   90.00
_cell.angle_beta   90.00
_cell.angle_gamma   90.00
#
_symmetry.space_group_name_H-M   'P 1'
#
loop_
_entity.id
_entity.type
_entity.pdbx_description
1 polymer ?
#
loop_
_entity_poly.entity_id
_entity_poly.type
_entity_poly.pdbx_seq_one_letter_code
_entity_poly.pdbx_strand_id
1 'polypeptide(L)'
;MICFPNAKINLGLHVVSRRPDGYHCIETVFYPVPLRDALEIVPAEDFSFHTYGLAIDGPADHNLVMCALAAMRQQADIPPAAIHLKKTIPFGAGLGGGSADAAFMLKLLRDYASLSLTDDALERIAARLGADCPFFVRNRPVMATGIG
;
A
#
# COMPACT_ATOMS: atom_id res chain seq x y z
N MET A 1 5.54 -14.51 7.80
CA MET A 1 6.09 -13.14 8.03
C MET A 1 4.93 -12.18 8.24
N ILE A 2 5.05 -11.25 9.21
CA ILE A 2 3.98 -10.29 9.54
C ILE A 2 4.52 -8.87 9.58
N CYS A 3 3.71 -7.89 9.14
CA CYS A 3 3.97 -6.46 9.28
C CYS A 3 2.68 -5.71 9.66
N PHE A 4 2.82 -4.43 10.00
CA PHE A 4 1.72 -3.62 10.51
C PHE A 4 1.61 -2.31 9.72
N PRO A 5 0.95 -2.33 8.55
CA PRO A 5 0.70 -1.13 7.75
C PRO A 5 0.00 -0.07 8.57
N ASN A 6 0.55 1.14 8.59
CA ASN A 6 0.00 2.25 9.37
C ASN A 6 -0.73 3.26 8.50
N ALA A 7 -1.65 4.00 9.10
CA ALA A 7 -2.32 5.12 8.47
C ALA A 7 -1.40 6.33 8.28
N LYS A 8 -1.85 7.30 7.49
CA LYS A 8 -1.27 8.66 7.39
C LYS A 8 -2.35 9.71 7.64
N ILE A 9 -1.90 10.91 7.98
CA ILE A 9 -2.72 12.12 7.93
C ILE A 9 -2.05 13.16 7.03
N ASN A 10 -2.83 14.13 6.59
CA ASN A 10 -2.35 15.32 5.90
C ASN A 10 -2.24 16.46 6.92
N LEU A 11 -1.04 16.98 7.14
CA LEU A 11 -0.83 18.19 7.95
C LEU A 11 -0.87 19.39 7.00
N GLY A 12 -1.99 20.12 7.04
CA GLY A 12 -2.33 21.11 6.04
C GLY A 12 -2.61 20.44 4.67
N LEU A 13 -3.62 20.90 3.97
CA LEU A 13 -3.96 20.44 2.63
C LEU A 13 -4.38 21.64 1.80
N HIS A 14 -3.51 22.08 0.90
CA HIS A 14 -3.79 23.12 -0.05
C HIS A 14 -4.05 22.51 -1.42
N VAL A 15 -5.22 22.77 -1.98
CA VAL A 15 -5.54 22.45 -3.38
C VAL A 15 -5.04 23.60 -4.24
N VAL A 16 -3.94 23.41 -4.94
CA VAL A 16 -3.27 24.47 -5.72
C VAL A 16 -3.97 24.68 -7.06
N SER A 17 -4.38 23.60 -7.72
CA SER A 17 -5.06 23.67 -9.02
C SER A 17 -5.79 22.37 -9.34
N ARG A 18 -6.78 22.47 -10.23
CA ARG A 18 -7.44 21.30 -10.82
C ARG A 18 -6.72 20.92 -12.11
N ARG A 19 -6.48 19.63 -12.30
CA ARG A 19 -5.83 19.07 -13.48
C ARG A 19 -6.84 18.62 -14.52
N PRO A 20 -6.47 18.58 -15.83
CA PRO A 20 -7.34 18.07 -16.89
C PRO A 20 -7.69 16.58 -16.73
N ASP A 21 -6.84 15.80 -16.06
CA ASP A 21 -7.01 14.35 -15.80
C ASP A 21 -7.99 14.05 -14.65
N GLY A 22 -8.62 15.09 -14.07
CA GLY A 22 -9.59 14.96 -12.97
C GLY A 22 -8.95 14.98 -11.57
N TYR A 23 -7.62 14.87 -11.47
CA TYR A 23 -6.90 15.03 -10.22
C TYR A 23 -6.73 16.51 -9.85
N HIS A 24 -6.28 16.75 -8.63
CA HIS A 24 -5.91 18.07 -8.13
C HIS A 24 -4.42 18.12 -7.83
N CYS A 25 -3.77 19.22 -8.15
CA CYS A 25 -2.45 19.50 -7.58
C CYS A 25 -2.64 19.94 -6.14
N ILE A 26 -1.95 19.26 -5.22
CA ILE A 26 -2.01 19.53 -3.79
C ILE A 26 -0.62 19.88 -3.25
N GLU A 27 -0.60 20.58 -2.12
CA GLU A 27 0.57 20.76 -1.27
C GLU A 27 0.17 20.38 0.15
N THR A 28 0.87 19.41 0.73
CA THR A 28 0.59 18.88 2.07
C THR A 28 1.82 18.23 2.66
N VAL A 29 1.82 18.02 3.97
CA VAL A 29 2.78 17.12 4.61
C VAL A 29 2.07 15.81 4.93
N PHE A 30 2.52 14.71 4.34
CA PHE A 30 2.10 13.37 4.77
C PHE A 30 2.83 12.99 6.05
N TYR A 31 2.06 12.58 7.04
CA TYR A 31 2.58 12.20 8.35
C TYR A 31 2.04 10.83 8.77
N PRO A 32 2.90 9.82 9.02
CA PRO A 32 2.46 8.49 9.45
C PRO A 32 1.93 8.55 10.89
N VAL A 33 0.83 7.84 11.15
CA VAL A 33 0.20 7.76 12.48
C VAL A 33 0.04 6.31 12.93
N PRO A 34 0.03 6.01 14.26
CA PRO A 34 0.10 4.65 14.78
C PRO A 34 -1.26 3.91 14.80
N LEU A 35 -2.19 4.22 13.90
CA LEU A 35 -3.36 3.39 13.62
C LEU A 35 -2.96 2.37 12.55
N ARG A 36 -3.10 1.06 12.82
CA ARG A 36 -2.47 0.02 12.02
C ARG A 36 -3.43 -1.10 11.64
N ASP A 37 -3.26 -1.59 10.42
CA ASP A 37 -3.71 -2.90 9.98
C ASP A 37 -2.68 -3.98 10.36
N ALA A 38 -2.98 -5.25 10.13
CA ALA A 38 -2.00 -6.33 10.20
C ALA A 38 -2.02 -7.11 8.88
N LEU A 39 -0.86 -7.34 8.32
CA LEU A 39 -0.67 -8.05 7.06
C LEU A 39 0.36 -9.17 7.26
N GLU A 40 -0.03 -10.41 6.96
CA GLU A 40 0.80 -11.58 7.14
C GLU A 40 0.89 -12.40 5.84
N ILE A 41 2.06 -12.95 5.59
CA ILE A 41 2.33 -13.97 4.56
C ILE A 41 2.79 -15.25 5.26
N VAL A 42 2.11 -16.36 4.97
CA VAL A 42 2.44 -17.70 5.44
C VAL A 42 2.72 -18.58 4.23
N PRO A 43 3.85 -19.32 4.17
CA PRO A 43 4.09 -20.27 3.09
C PRO A 43 2.94 -21.27 2.93
N ALA A 44 2.53 -21.55 1.70
CA ALA A 44 1.43 -22.46 1.38
C ALA A 44 1.70 -23.16 0.04
N GLU A 45 0.91 -24.19 -0.30
CA GLU A 45 1.00 -24.87 -1.59
C GLU A 45 0.44 -23.99 -2.73
N ASP A 46 -0.62 -23.21 -2.43
CA ASP A 46 -1.29 -22.32 -3.38
C ASP A 46 -1.44 -20.90 -2.81
N PHE A 47 -1.63 -19.92 -3.71
CA PHE A 47 -1.98 -18.56 -3.31
C PHE A 47 -3.41 -18.49 -2.81
N SER A 48 -3.59 -17.89 -1.62
CA SER A 48 -4.90 -17.56 -1.08
C SER A 48 -4.89 -16.19 -0.41
N PHE A 49 -6.06 -15.52 -0.34
CA PHE A 49 -6.22 -14.22 0.30
C PHE A 49 -7.40 -14.23 1.25
N HIS A 50 -7.14 -13.87 2.50
CA HIS A 50 -8.09 -13.87 3.59
C HIS A 50 -8.15 -12.49 4.25
N THR A 51 -9.36 -11.98 4.47
CA THR A 51 -9.58 -10.68 5.10
C THR A 51 -10.33 -10.82 6.42
N TYR A 52 -9.99 -9.98 7.38
CA TYR A 52 -10.57 -9.96 8.72
C TYR A 52 -10.78 -8.51 9.18
N GLY A 53 -11.62 -8.31 10.19
CA GLY A 53 -11.89 -6.99 10.77
C GLY A 53 -12.92 -6.22 9.98
N LEU A 54 -12.62 -4.96 9.65
CA LEU A 54 -13.55 -4.11 8.89
C LEU A 54 -13.78 -4.69 7.49
N ALA A 55 -15.04 -4.66 7.04
CA ALA A 55 -15.39 -5.11 5.70
C ALA A 55 -14.67 -4.29 4.62
N ILE A 56 -14.23 -4.98 3.59
CA ILE A 56 -13.65 -4.37 2.38
C ILE A 56 -14.63 -4.64 1.25
N ASP A 57 -15.17 -3.58 0.68
CA ASP A 57 -16.11 -3.70 -0.43
C ASP A 57 -15.37 -4.04 -1.74
N GLY A 58 -16.03 -4.81 -2.59
CA GLY A 58 -15.55 -5.16 -3.92
C GLY A 58 -14.85 -6.52 -4.03
N PRO A 59 -14.52 -6.92 -5.26
CA PRO A 59 -13.84 -8.19 -5.54
C PRO A 59 -12.42 -8.24 -4.93
N ALA A 60 -12.01 -9.42 -4.49
CA ALA A 60 -10.71 -9.62 -3.85
C ALA A 60 -9.52 -9.26 -4.76
N ASP A 61 -9.64 -9.47 -6.06
CA ASP A 61 -8.62 -9.15 -7.08
C ASP A 61 -8.42 -7.64 -7.29
N HIS A 62 -9.42 -6.82 -6.93
CA HIS A 62 -9.30 -5.36 -6.91
C HIS A 62 -8.67 -4.81 -5.62
N ASN A 63 -8.45 -5.66 -4.62
CA ASN A 63 -7.75 -5.24 -3.41
C ASN A 63 -6.29 -4.86 -3.73
N LEU A 64 -5.82 -3.72 -3.24
CA LEU A 64 -4.48 -3.22 -3.53
C LEU A 64 -3.36 -4.16 -3.06
N VAL A 65 -3.60 -5.00 -2.04
CA VAL A 65 -2.69 -6.07 -1.62
C VAL A 65 -2.53 -7.10 -2.75
N MET A 66 -3.62 -7.51 -3.40
CA MET A 66 -3.58 -8.44 -4.52
C MET A 66 -3.01 -7.81 -5.78
N CYS A 67 -3.29 -6.52 -6.01
CA CYS A 67 -2.63 -5.76 -7.09
C CYS A 67 -1.11 -5.68 -6.86
N ALA A 68 -0.66 -5.50 -5.62
CA ALA A 68 0.76 -5.51 -5.27
C ALA A 68 1.41 -6.89 -5.52
N LEU A 69 0.74 -7.99 -5.14
CA LEU A 69 1.18 -9.34 -5.47
C LEU A 69 1.31 -9.53 -6.99
N ALA A 70 0.28 -9.15 -7.75
CA ALA A 70 0.29 -9.26 -9.21
C ALA A 70 1.44 -8.45 -9.84
N ALA A 71 1.69 -7.22 -9.36
CA ALA A 71 2.80 -6.39 -9.82
C ALA A 71 4.17 -6.99 -9.50
N MET A 72 4.34 -7.59 -8.33
CA MET A 72 5.60 -8.26 -7.96
C MET A 72 5.84 -9.54 -8.77
N ARG A 73 4.82 -10.33 -9.05
CA ARG A 73 4.90 -11.53 -9.90
C ARG A 73 5.29 -11.23 -11.35
N GLN A 74 5.11 -9.99 -11.81
CA GLN A 74 5.64 -9.55 -13.10
C GLN A 74 7.17 -9.27 -13.07
N GLN A 75 7.74 -9.09 -11.88
CA GLN A 75 9.15 -8.77 -11.69
C GLN A 75 9.99 -9.99 -11.33
N ALA A 76 9.40 -10.96 -10.63
CA ALA A 76 10.11 -12.11 -10.09
C ALA A 76 9.15 -13.28 -9.82
N ASP A 77 9.74 -14.46 -9.67
CA ASP A 77 9.01 -15.63 -9.16
C ASP A 77 8.79 -15.48 -7.66
N ILE A 78 7.52 -15.43 -7.27
CA ILE A 78 7.10 -15.34 -5.87
C ILE A 78 6.58 -16.69 -5.42
N PRO A 79 7.17 -17.31 -4.40
CA PRO A 79 6.67 -18.57 -3.87
C PRO A 79 5.23 -18.49 -3.41
N PRO A 80 4.41 -19.55 -3.59
CA PRO A 80 3.02 -19.56 -3.14
C PRO A 80 2.88 -19.29 -1.65
N ALA A 81 1.81 -18.58 -1.28
CA ALA A 81 1.58 -18.16 0.10
C ALA A 81 0.10 -17.89 0.38
N ALA A 82 -0.32 -18.15 1.62
CA ALA A 82 -1.55 -17.63 2.18
C ALA A 82 -1.30 -16.22 2.71
N ILE A 83 -2.11 -15.26 2.24
CA ILE A 83 -2.02 -13.85 2.60
C ILE A 83 -3.21 -13.51 3.50
N HIS A 84 -2.92 -12.97 4.67
CA HIS A 84 -3.92 -12.59 5.67
C HIS A 84 -3.87 -11.09 5.92
N LEU A 85 -4.98 -10.39 5.72
CA LEU A 85 -5.13 -8.95 5.97
C LEU A 85 -6.21 -8.70 7.02
N LYS A 86 -5.83 -8.18 8.19
CA LYS A 86 -6.77 -7.69 9.19
C LYS A 86 -6.90 -6.18 9.09
N LYS A 87 -8.08 -5.71 8.66
CA LYS A 87 -8.41 -4.28 8.55
C LYS A 87 -8.88 -3.69 9.86
N THR A 88 -8.24 -2.61 10.24
CA THR A 88 -8.57 -1.75 11.39
C THR A 88 -8.71 -0.29 10.93
N ILE A 89 -7.96 0.11 9.89
CA ILE A 89 -8.02 1.45 9.30
C ILE A 89 -9.28 1.53 8.42
N PRO A 90 -10.21 2.47 8.67
CA PRO A 90 -11.43 2.61 7.88
C PRO A 90 -11.13 2.89 6.40
N PHE A 91 -11.91 2.24 5.52
CA PHE A 91 -11.83 2.48 4.08
C PHE A 91 -12.43 3.85 3.71
N GLY A 92 -11.82 4.54 2.75
CA GLY A 92 -12.34 5.80 2.21
C GLY A 92 -12.24 7.01 3.17
N ALA A 93 -11.59 6.88 4.32
CA ALA A 93 -11.48 7.92 5.34
C ALA A 93 -10.33 8.93 5.11
N GLY A 94 -9.65 8.89 3.96
CA GLY A 94 -8.49 9.75 3.69
C GLY A 94 -7.21 9.37 4.45
N LEU A 95 -7.23 8.25 5.16
CA LEU A 95 -6.14 7.76 6.01
C LEU A 95 -5.08 6.93 5.27
N GLY A 96 -5.27 6.66 3.98
CA GLY A 96 -4.32 5.93 3.14
C GLY A 96 -4.17 4.45 3.47
N GLY A 97 -5.12 3.81 4.21
CA GLY A 97 -5.00 2.44 4.68
C GLY A 97 -4.76 1.42 3.58
N GLY A 98 -5.54 1.46 2.49
CA GLY A 98 -5.33 0.54 1.35
C GLY A 98 -3.99 0.74 0.65
N SER A 99 -3.54 2.00 0.52
CA SER A 99 -2.22 2.32 -0.04
C SER A 99 -1.07 1.86 0.86
N ALA A 100 -1.26 1.94 2.18
CA ALA A 100 -0.34 1.39 3.16
C ALA A 100 -0.24 -0.13 3.03
N ASP A 101 -1.38 -0.83 2.98
CA ASP A 101 -1.42 -2.28 2.81
C ASP A 101 -0.65 -2.71 1.56
N ALA A 102 -0.87 -2.03 0.42
CA ALA A 102 -0.17 -2.32 -0.83
C ALA A 102 1.35 -2.11 -0.72
N ALA A 103 1.78 -0.97 -0.20
CA ALA A 103 3.21 -0.68 -0.08
C ALA A 103 3.92 -1.63 0.89
N PHE A 104 3.29 -1.96 2.01
CA PHE A 104 3.81 -2.95 2.95
C PHE A 104 3.81 -4.35 2.36
N MET A 105 2.81 -4.71 1.54
CA MET A 105 2.81 -5.97 0.79
C MET A 105 4.01 -6.06 -0.17
N LEU A 106 4.33 -4.99 -0.91
CA LEU A 106 5.53 -4.97 -1.76
C LEU A 106 6.81 -5.25 -0.96
N LYS A 107 6.97 -4.61 0.20
CA LYS A 107 8.12 -4.84 1.10
C LYS A 107 8.14 -6.28 1.62
N LEU A 108 6.99 -6.77 2.06
CA LEU A 108 6.85 -8.10 2.63
C LEU A 108 7.17 -9.19 1.58
N LEU A 109 6.70 -8.99 0.33
CA LEU A 109 7.01 -9.91 -0.79
C LEU A 109 8.48 -9.86 -1.20
N ARG A 110 9.10 -8.67 -1.21
CA ARG A 110 10.54 -8.54 -1.42
C ARG A 110 11.32 -9.39 -0.44
N ASP A 111 10.98 -9.27 0.84
CA ASP A 111 11.69 -9.97 1.92
C ASP A 111 11.36 -11.48 1.91
N TYR A 112 10.10 -11.85 1.64
CA TYR A 112 9.62 -13.24 1.55
C TYR A 112 10.31 -14.04 0.43
N ALA A 113 10.45 -13.44 -0.75
CA ALA A 113 11.11 -14.04 -1.90
C ALA A 113 12.61 -13.69 -2.00
N SER A 114 13.18 -13.03 -0.97
CA SER A 114 14.60 -12.64 -0.91
C SER A 114 15.07 -11.84 -2.14
N LEU A 115 14.25 -10.92 -2.64
CA LEU A 115 14.54 -10.14 -3.84
C LEU A 115 15.48 -8.97 -3.56
N SER A 116 16.46 -8.75 -4.43
CA SER A 116 17.39 -7.61 -4.37
C SER A 116 16.79 -6.33 -4.96
N LEU A 117 15.59 -5.95 -4.50
CA LEU A 117 14.90 -4.71 -4.92
C LEU A 117 15.17 -3.59 -3.92
N THR A 118 15.59 -2.43 -4.44
CA THR A 118 15.77 -1.21 -3.63
C THR A 118 14.42 -0.57 -3.29
N ASP A 119 14.38 0.30 -2.28
CA ASP A 119 13.18 1.07 -1.97
C ASP A 119 12.75 1.96 -3.16
N ASP A 120 13.70 2.53 -3.93
CA ASP A 120 13.38 3.27 -5.15
C ASP A 120 12.68 2.41 -6.21
N ALA A 121 13.05 1.13 -6.31
CA ALA A 121 12.38 0.19 -7.21
C ALA A 121 10.95 -0.10 -6.71
N LEU A 122 10.77 -0.30 -5.41
CA LEU A 122 9.46 -0.49 -4.80
C LEU A 122 8.57 0.75 -4.94
N GLU A 123 9.11 1.97 -4.78
CA GLU A 123 8.36 3.22 -5.01
C GLU A 123 7.83 3.33 -6.45
N ARG A 124 8.64 2.95 -7.45
CA ARG A 124 8.18 2.93 -8.85
C ARG A 124 7.06 1.91 -9.10
N ILE A 125 7.09 0.77 -8.41
CA ILE A 125 5.99 -0.21 -8.48
C ILE A 125 4.76 0.35 -7.76
N ALA A 126 4.94 0.89 -6.56
CA ALA A 126 3.89 1.47 -5.73
C ALA A 126 3.14 2.61 -6.45
N ALA A 127 3.85 3.49 -7.18
CA ALA A 127 3.26 4.60 -7.92
C ALA A 127 2.23 4.16 -8.99
N ARG A 128 2.33 2.93 -9.48
CA ARG A 128 1.37 2.35 -10.43
C ARG A 128 0.12 1.76 -9.74
N LEU A 129 0.20 1.53 -8.44
CA LEU A 129 -0.91 0.99 -7.64
C LEU A 129 -1.81 2.11 -7.10
N GLY A 130 -1.23 3.27 -6.77
CA GLY A 130 -1.98 4.43 -6.28
C GLY A 130 -1.06 5.58 -5.89
N ALA A 131 -1.62 6.80 -5.90
CA ALA A 131 -0.86 8.04 -5.67
C ALA A 131 -0.18 8.07 -4.28
N ASP A 132 -0.87 7.58 -3.23
CA ASP A 132 -0.34 7.57 -1.87
C ASP A 132 0.60 6.37 -1.59
N CYS A 133 0.62 5.33 -2.44
CA CYS A 133 1.39 4.10 -2.17
C CYS A 133 2.91 4.34 -2.02
N PRO A 134 3.58 5.18 -2.85
CA PRO A 134 5.01 5.42 -2.72
C PRO A 134 5.42 5.97 -1.35
N PHE A 135 4.59 6.83 -0.76
CA PHE A 135 4.84 7.38 0.58
C PHE A 135 5.11 6.28 1.63
N PHE A 136 4.32 5.21 1.61
CA PHE A 136 4.41 4.14 2.60
C PHE A 136 5.60 3.20 2.42
N VAL A 137 6.31 3.26 1.30
CA VAL A 137 7.56 2.50 1.12
C VAL A 137 8.61 2.99 2.12
N ARG A 138 8.87 4.30 2.18
CA ARG A 138 9.80 4.90 3.16
C ARG A 138 9.13 5.25 4.48
N ASN A 139 7.84 5.52 4.46
CA ASN A 139 6.97 5.68 5.62
C ASN A 139 7.50 6.70 6.66
N ARG A 140 7.87 7.87 6.22
CA ARG A 140 8.39 8.98 7.05
C ARG A 140 7.73 10.30 6.65
N PRO A 141 7.67 11.30 7.55
CA PRO A 141 7.11 12.59 7.20
C PRO A 141 7.76 13.18 5.96
N VAL A 142 6.94 13.67 5.02
CA VAL A 142 7.42 14.20 3.74
C VAL A 142 6.47 15.28 3.21
N MET A 143 7.02 16.31 2.57
CA MET A 143 6.24 17.24 1.77
C MET A 143 5.79 16.54 0.50
N ALA A 144 4.49 16.48 0.29
CA ALA A 144 3.86 15.91 -0.90
C ALA A 144 3.33 17.06 -1.78
N THR A 145 3.61 16.96 -3.08
CA THR A 145 3.18 17.92 -4.10
C THR A 145 2.63 17.19 -5.32
N GLY A 146 1.97 17.92 -6.21
CA GLY A 146 1.35 17.31 -7.38
C GLY A 146 0.09 16.53 -7.00
N ILE A 147 0.01 15.26 -7.34
CA ILE A 147 -1.15 14.41 -7.00
C ILE A 147 -1.02 13.72 -5.64
N GLY A 148 0.10 13.91 -4.95
CA GLY A 148 0.39 13.32 -3.64
C GLY A 148 1.64 12.45 -3.61
#